data_f84427eead9b8e89df76dd06cfb12d58
#
_entry.id   f84427eead9b8e89df76dd06cfb12d58
#
_cell.length_a   1.000
_cell.length_b   1.000
_cell.length_c   1.000
_cell.angle_alpha   90.00
_cell.angle_beta   90.00
_cell.angle_gamma   90.00
#
_symmetry.space_group_name_H-M   'P 1'
#
loop_
_entity.id
_entity.type
_entity.pdbx_description
1 polymer ?
#
loop_
_entity_poly.entity_id
_entity_poly.type
_entity_poly.pdbx_seq_one_letter_code
_entity_poly.pdbx_strand_id
1 'polypeptide(L)'
;MARSSSSARRYADAAFEIAVRDGTVVAWRNELGLAASTLSEPGLSRALANPAIPLEVRVELAGDAVGARPEGGIVDEIGQLLERVARSLKRDALPLTSRLDLAVASVGPHVSRPVLNLIVLLLRRGRIELLPRVAQEFARLDDLRNRVIHATATSAAPMGPDEVRALTARLEQLSGGRVELATDVDPSILGGVVVRLGDRLIDGSVRGRLERLRSKLASGAL
;
A
#
# COMPACT_ATOMS: atom_id res chain seq x y z
N MET A 1 -15.38 6.88 -11.13
CA MET A 1 -14.57 6.04 -10.22
C MET A 1 -14.40 4.59 -10.69
N ALA A 2 -15.37 3.92 -11.30
CA ALA A 2 -15.28 2.49 -11.71
C ALA A 2 -14.21 2.18 -12.78
N ARG A 3 -13.92 3.08 -13.72
CA ARG A 3 -12.93 2.86 -14.80
C ARG A 3 -11.47 2.87 -14.34
N SER A 4 -11.13 3.61 -13.28
CA SER A 4 -9.77 3.64 -12.73
C SER A 4 -9.42 2.36 -11.96
N SER A 5 -10.39 1.77 -11.25
CA SER A 5 -10.23 0.53 -10.50
C SER A 5 -9.95 -0.67 -11.43
N SER A 6 -10.68 -0.79 -12.56
CA SER A 6 -10.44 -1.86 -13.53
C SER A 6 -9.08 -1.76 -14.24
N SER A 7 -8.56 -0.54 -14.41
CA SER A 7 -7.23 -0.33 -15.00
C SER A 7 -6.11 -0.73 -14.02
N ALA A 8 -6.20 -0.30 -12.76
CA ALA A 8 -5.20 -0.66 -11.74
C ALA A 8 -5.10 -2.18 -11.55
N ARG A 9 -6.25 -2.86 -11.53
CA ARG A 9 -6.30 -4.33 -11.42
C ARG A 9 -5.56 -5.01 -12.57
N ARG A 10 -5.76 -4.58 -13.82
CA ARG A 10 -5.05 -5.17 -14.97
C ARG A 10 -3.53 -5.02 -14.90
N TYR A 11 -3.04 -3.87 -14.41
CA TYR A 11 -1.60 -3.68 -14.18
C TYR A 11 -1.09 -4.57 -13.05
N ALA A 12 -1.85 -4.71 -11.97
CA ALA A 12 -1.50 -5.58 -10.86
C ALA A 12 -1.50 -7.05 -11.27
N ASP A 13 -2.51 -7.52 -12.03
CA ASP A 13 -2.58 -8.90 -12.53
C ASP A 13 -1.35 -9.22 -13.40
N ALA A 14 -1.00 -8.35 -14.37
CA ALA A 14 0.17 -8.54 -15.23
C ALA A 14 1.49 -8.52 -14.44
N ALA A 15 1.64 -7.60 -13.48
CA ALA A 15 2.80 -7.53 -12.62
C ALA A 15 2.93 -8.78 -11.74
N PHE A 16 1.81 -9.27 -11.22
CA PHE A 16 1.75 -10.46 -10.38
C PHE A 16 2.13 -11.73 -11.15
N GLU A 17 1.66 -11.90 -12.40
CA GLU A 17 2.06 -13.01 -13.28
C GLU A 17 3.59 -13.03 -13.50
N ILE A 18 4.20 -11.87 -13.77
CA ILE A 18 5.65 -11.76 -13.92
C ILE A 18 6.35 -12.13 -12.61
N ALA A 19 5.92 -11.58 -11.48
CA ALA A 19 6.51 -11.83 -10.17
C ALA A 19 6.40 -13.31 -9.76
N VAL A 20 5.29 -13.97 -10.09
CA VAL A 20 5.08 -15.40 -9.85
C VAL A 20 6.02 -16.25 -10.71
N ARG A 21 6.11 -15.95 -12.00
CA ARG A 21 7.00 -16.66 -12.93
C ARG A 21 8.45 -16.57 -12.49
N ASP A 22 8.88 -15.38 -12.04
CA ASP A 22 10.27 -15.10 -11.67
C ASP A 22 10.56 -15.42 -10.18
N GLY A 23 9.57 -15.88 -9.42
CA GLY A 23 9.72 -16.23 -7.99
C GLY A 23 9.98 -15.04 -7.05
N THR A 24 9.64 -13.83 -7.46
CA THR A 24 10.01 -12.57 -6.79
C THR A 24 8.83 -11.82 -6.16
N VAL A 25 7.72 -12.52 -5.86
CA VAL A 25 6.45 -11.91 -5.39
C VAL A 25 6.66 -11.07 -4.13
N VAL A 26 7.43 -11.58 -3.14
CA VAL A 26 7.68 -10.85 -1.88
C VAL A 26 8.47 -9.57 -2.13
N ALA A 27 9.49 -9.62 -2.99
CA ALA A 27 10.25 -8.44 -3.35
C ALA A 27 9.36 -7.40 -4.05
N TRP A 28 8.57 -7.82 -5.03
CA TRP A 28 7.63 -6.94 -5.73
C TRP A 28 6.62 -6.27 -4.79
N ARG A 29 6.05 -7.03 -3.83
CA ARG A 29 5.12 -6.49 -2.82
C ARG A 29 5.74 -5.36 -2.02
N ASN A 30 6.95 -5.59 -1.51
CA ASN A 30 7.68 -4.58 -0.72
C ASN A 30 8.07 -3.37 -1.55
N GLU A 31 8.62 -3.59 -2.74
CA GLU A 31 9.06 -2.54 -3.65
C GLU A 31 7.90 -1.68 -4.18
N LEU A 32 6.77 -2.29 -4.55
CA LEU A 32 5.56 -1.56 -4.94
C LEU A 32 4.96 -0.76 -3.78
N GLY A 33 4.98 -1.31 -2.56
CA GLY A 33 4.55 -0.60 -1.37
C GLY A 33 5.40 0.65 -1.11
N LEU A 34 6.73 0.50 -1.18
CA LEU A 34 7.68 1.59 -1.04
C LEU A 34 7.48 2.64 -2.15
N ALA A 35 7.45 2.21 -3.41
CA ALA A 35 7.25 3.12 -4.54
C ALA A 35 5.92 3.87 -4.43
N ALA A 36 4.86 3.19 -4.03
CA ALA A 36 3.55 3.80 -3.84
C ALA A 36 3.57 4.87 -2.74
N SER A 37 4.20 4.62 -1.60
CA SER A 37 4.31 5.60 -0.52
C SER A 37 5.16 6.81 -0.94
N THR A 38 6.34 6.57 -1.51
CA THR A 38 7.29 7.62 -1.91
C THR A 38 6.73 8.50 -3.03
N LEU A 39 6.23 7.89 -4.12
CA LEU A 39 5.74 8.63 -5.28
C LEU A 39 4.36 9.28 -5.06
N SER A 40 3.67 8.95 -3.97
CA SER A 40 2.40 9.60 -3.57
C SER A 40 2.58 10.87 -2.76
N GLU A 41 3.81 11.24 -2.38
CA GLU A 41 4.10 12.50 -1.70
C GLU A 41 3.53 13.68 -2.51
N PRO A 42 2.79 14.62 -1.89
CA PRO A 42 2.01 15.64 -2.60
C PRO A 42 2.81 16.50 -3.58
N GLY A 43 4.09 16.78 -3.28
CA GLY A 43 5.00 17.53 -4.14
C GLY A 43 5.40 16.73 -5.38
N LEU A 44 5.88 15.51 -5.15
CA LEU A 44 6.39 14.60 -6.16
C LEU A 44 5.26 14.10 -7.08
N SER A 45 4.13 13.68 -6.50
CA SER A 45 2.96 13.21 -7.25
C SER A 45 2.46 14.25 -8.26
N ARG A 46 2.37 15.54 -7.85
CA ARG A 46 2.01 16.63 -8.75
C ARG A 46 3.02 16.84 -9.89
N ALA A 47 4.31 16.76 -9.59
CA ALA A 47 5.35 16.87 -10.60
C ALA A 47 5.29 15.72 -11.62
N LEU A 48 5.13 14.47 -11.13
CA LEU A 48 5.03 13.28 -11.97
C LEU A 48 3.76 13.23 -12.83
N ALA A 49 2.66 13.81 -12.35
CA ALA A 49 1.39 13.89 -13.09
C ALA A 49 1.36 15.07 -14.08
N ASN A 50 2.27 16.04 -13.96
CA ASN A 50 2.25 17.25 -14.78
C ASN A 50 2.70 16.98 -16.23
N PRO A 51 1.83 17.12 -17.26
CA PRO A 51 2.20 16.87 -18.64
C PRO A 51 3.15 17.93 -19.23
N ALA A 52 3.31 19.09 -18.59
CA ALA A 52 4.26 20.12 -19.02
C ALA A 52 5.71 19.74 -18.72
N ILE A 53 5.95 18.77 -17.83
CA ILE A 53 7.31 18.23 -17.56
C ILE A 53 7.59 17.12 -18.57
N PRO A 54 8.73 17.16 -19.30
CA PRO A 54 9.10 16.10 -20.22
C PRO A 54 9.10 14.72 -19.56
N LEU A 55 8.76 13.69 -20.36
CA LEU A 55 8.64 12.34 -19.82
C LEU A 55 9.94 11.83 -19.22
N GLU A 56 11.06 12.13 -19.89
CA GLU A 56 12.41 11.72 -19.46
C GLU A 56 12.72 12.25 -18.07
N VAL A 57 12.42 13.52 -17.81
CA VAL A 57 12.61 14.17 -16.49
C VAL A 57 11.72 13.53 -15.42
N ARG A 58 10.47 13.19 -15.75
CA ARG A 58 9.57 12.51 -14.82
C ARG A 58 10.01 11.08 -14.51
N VAL A 59 10.57 10.39 -15.49
CA VAL A 59 11.11 9.03 -15.31
C VAL A 59 12.36 9.07 -14.42
N GLU A 60 13.26 10.02 -14.65
CA GLU A 60 14.45 10.20 -13.82
C GLU A 60 14.07 10.57 -12.38
N LEU A 61 13.18 11.55 -12.21
CA LEU A 61 12.68 11.97 -10.91
C LEU A 61 12.03 10.81 -10.14
N ALA A 62 11.26 9.97 -10.81
CA ALA A 62 10.67 8.78 -10.20
C ALA A 62 11.74 7.73 -9.86
N GLY A 63 12.72 7.53 -10.74
CA GLY A 63 13.83 6.60 -10.52
C GLY A 63 14.70 6.99 -9.33
N ASP A 64 15.08 8.25 -9.25
CA ASP A 64 15.86 8.78 -8.14
C ASP A 64 15.09 8.67 -6.81
N ALA A 65 13.80 9.00 -6.82
CA ALA A 65 12.95 8.92 -5.63
C ALA A 65 12.79 7.49 -5.08
N VAL A 66 12.84 6.46 -5.94
CA VAL A 66 12.75 5.05 -5.51
C VAL A 66 14.12 4.35 -5.46
N GLY A 67 15.22 5.10 -5.57
CA GLY A 67 16.59 4.57 -5.50
C GLY A 67 16.99 3.70 -6.69
N ALA A 68 16.25 3.72 -7.79
CA ALA A 68 16.55 2.95 -9.00
C ALA A 68 17.15 3.87 -10.06
N ARG A 69 18.45 3.80 -10.28
CA ARG A 69 19.11 4.51 -11.41
C ARG A 69 18.89 3.72 -12.70
N PRO A 70 18.31 4.33 -13.75
CA PRO A 70 18.40 3.77 -15.08
C PRO A 70 19.89 3.76 -15.48
N GLU A 71 20.45 2.57 -15.77
CA GLU A 71 21.79 2.50 -16.34
C GLU A 71 21.78 3.06 -17.77
N GLY A 72 22.44 4.20 -17.95
CA GLY A 72 22.60 4.84 -19.24
C GLY A 72 22.76 6.36 -19.06
N GLY A 73 24.00 6.79 -18.91
CA GLY A 73 24.44 8.14 -18.57
C GLY A 73 23.79 9.28 -19.36
N ILE A 74 22.79 9.90 -18.79
CA ILE A 74 22.24 11.19 -19.20
C ILE A 74 22.28 12.18 -18.03
N VAL A 75 22.93 11.80 -16.91
CA VAL A 75 22.91 12.53 -15.63
C VAL A 75 23.49 13.94 -15.75
N ASP A 76 24.50 14.15 -16.61
CA ASP A 76 25.15 15.47 -16.75
C ASP A 76 24.41 16.44 -17.67
N GLU A 77 23.71 15.96 -18.69
CA GLU A 77 22.94 16.83 -19.60
C GLU A 77 21.62 17.30 -18.97
N ILE A 78 21.01 16.48 -18.13
CA ILE A 78 19.69 16.78 -17.51
C ILE A 78 19.85 17.69 -16.27
N GLY A 79 20.95 17.61 -15.53
CA GLY A 79 21.29 18.62 -14.53
C GLY A 79 21.28 20.02 -15.12
N GLN A 80 21.84 20.18 -16.32
CA GLN A 80 21.83 21.44 -17.05
C GLN A 80 20.43 21.79 -17.63
N LEU A 81 19.61 20.80 -17.95
CA LEU A 81 18.24 21.02 -18.42
C LEU A 81 17.32 21.45 -17.27
N LEU A 82 17.44 20.82 -16.10
CA LEU A 82 16.71 21.20 -14.89
C LEU A 82 17.06 22.62 -14.44
N GLU A 83 18.33 23.03 -14.53
CA GLU A 83 18.72 24.42 -14.29
C GLU A 83 18.13 25.39 -15.32
N ARG A 84 17.99 24.97 -16.58
CA ARG A 84 17.35 25.79 -17.62
C ARG A 84 15.83 25.92 -17.41
N VAL A 85 15.15 24.83 -17.05
CA VAL A 85 13.72 24.82 -16.73
C VAL A 85 13.45 25.59 -15.43
N ALA A 86 14.27 25.42 -14.40
CA ALA A 86 14.16 26.19 -13.16
C ALA A 86 14.40 27.69 -13.38
N ARG A 87 15.31 28.07 -14.29
CA ARG A 87 15.52 29.47 -14.71
C ARG A 87 14.36 30.03 -15.53
N SER A 88 13.65 29.20 -16.30
CA SER A 88 12.49 29.60 -17.11
C SER A 88 11.22 29.77 -16.27
N LEU A 89 11.12 29.06 -15.16
CA LEU A 89 9.99 29.12 -14.20
C LEU A 89 10.19 30.21 -13.13
N LYS A 90 10.92 31.28 -13.44
CA LYS A 90 11.08 32.44 -12.56
C LYS A 90 9.71 33.05 -12.27
N ARG A 91 9.14 32.72 -11.12
CA ARG A 91 8.53 33.59 -10.10
C ARG A 91 7.78 32.72 -9.07
N ASP A 92 8.19 32.88 -7.78
CA ASP A 92 7.45 32.48 -6.58
C ASP A 92 7.35 30.99 -6.21
N ALA A 93 8.32 30.15 -6.56
CA ALA A 93 8.44 28.81 -5.99
C ALA A 93 9.68 28.72 -5.09
N LEU A 94 9.46 28.44 -3.82
CA LEU A 94 10.48 28.02 -2.85
C LEU A 94 11.37 26.91 -3.47
N PRO A 95 12.67 26.84 -3.12
CA PRO A 95 13.60 25.92 -3.76
C PRO A 95 13.18 24.47 -3.51
N LEU A 96 12.53 23.89 -4.50
CA LEU A 96 12.13 22.47 -4.54
C LEU A 96 13.35 21.54 -4.49
N THR A 97 14.51 22.04 -4.95
CA THR A 97 15.79 21.31 -4.95
C THR A 97 16.23 20.90 -3.55
N SER A 98 16.18 21.80 -2.54
CA SER A 98 16.63 21.48 -1.19
C SER A 98 15.72 20.51 -0.42
N ARG A 99 14.43 20.43 -0.79
CA ARG A 99 13.50 19.43 -0.22
C ARG A 99 13.58 18.09 -0.94
N LEU A 100 13.86 18.10 -2.23
CA LEU A 100 14.11 16.89 -3.02
C LEU A 100 15.46 16.27 -2.64
N ASP A 101 16.51 17.06 -2.44
CA ASP A 101 17.82 16.56 -1.99
C ASP A 101 17.75 15.91 -0.59
N LEU A 102 16.91 16.44 0.32
CA LEU A 102 16.70 15.82 1.63
C LEU A 102 15.87 14.52 1.56
N ALA A 103 14.91 14.44 0.64
CA ALA A 103 14.11 13.24 0.43
C ALA A 103 14.91 12.13 -0.28
N VAL A 104 15.76 12.49 -1.24
CA VAL A 104 16.63 11.56 -1.97
C VAL A 104 17.78 11.04 -1.08
N ALA A 105 18.30 11.85 -0.16
CA ALA A 105 19.37 11.43 0.76
C ALA A 105 18.93 10.41 1.83
N SER A 106 17.61 10.23 2.03
CA SER A 106 17.07 9.32 3.06
C SER A 106 16.59 7.96 2.52
N VAL A 107 16.69 7.70 1.20
CA VAL A 107 16.11 6.48 0.61
C VAL A 107 17.16 5.37 0.49
N GLY A 108 17.07 4.42 1.38
CA GLY A 108 17.74 3.10 1.32
C GLY A 108 17.05 2.20 0.37
N PRO A 109 16.19 1.44 0.19
CA PRO A 109 16.14 0.24 -0.66
C PRO A 109 15.91 0.55 -2.14
N HIS A 110 16.74 -0.09 -2.96
CA HIS A 110 16.62 -0.01 -4.42
C HIS A 110 15.41 -0.79 -4.92
N VAL A 111 14.62 -0.16 -5.79
CA VAL A 111 13.55 -0.83 -6.53
C VAL A 111 14.14 -1.58 -7.72
N SER A 112 13.71 -2.82 -7.92
CA SER A 112 14.17 -3.68 -9.03
C SER A 112 13.77 -3.13 -10.41
N ARG A 113 14.53 -3.50 -11.44
CA ARG A 113 14.25 -3.10 -12.84
C ARG A 113 12.81 -3.41 -13.30
N PRO A 114 12.22 -4.58 -13.02
CA PRO A 114 10.86 -4.88 -13.44
C PRO A 114 9.82 -3.94 -12.81
N VAL A 115 9.98 -3.59 -11.53
CA VAL A 115 9.09 -2.63 -10.86
C VAL A 115 9.28 -1.22 -11.41
N LEU A 116 10.53 -0.80 -11.68
CA LEU A 116 10.81 0.47 -12.35
C LEU A 116 10.16 0.53 -13.74
N ASN A 117 10.23 -0.54 -14.52
CA ASN A 117 9.57 -0.61 -15.84
C ASN A 117 8.05 -0.43 -15.74
N LEU A 118 7.41 -0.96 -14.70
CA LEU A 118 5.99 -0.72 -14.43
C LEU A 118 5.71 0.75 -14.12
N ILE A 119 6.55 1.38 -13.29
CA ILE A 119 6.44 2.83 -12.98
C ILE A 119 6.57 3.66 -14.26
N VAL A 120 7.59 3.39 -15.08
CA VAL A 120 7.79 4.05 -16.38
C VAL A 120 6.60 3.86 -17.31
N LEU A 121 6.02 2.66 -17.35
CA LEU A 121 4.80 2.40 -18.14
C LEU A 121 3.63 3.26 -17.67
N LEU A 122 3.43 3.38 -16.36
CA LEU A 122 2.38 4.23 -15.78
C LEU A 122 2.61 5.71 -16.10
N LEU A 123 3.87 6.19 -16.02
CA LEU A 123 4.24 7.56 -16.38
C LEU A 123 3.98 7.84 -17.86
N ARG A 124 4.39 6.95 -18.77
CA ARG A 124 4.13 7.06 -20.22
C ARG A 124 2.65 7.13 -20.56
N ARG A 125 1.81 6.45 -19.76
CA ARG A 125 0.35 6.45 -19.93
C ARG A 125 -0.35 7.59 -19.20
N GLY A 126 0.39 8.46 -18.49
CA GLY A 126 -0.18 9.51 -17.66
C GLY A 126 -1.06 8.98 -16.53
N ARG A 127 -0.70 7.83 -15.96
CA ARG A 127 -1.51 7.10 -14.97
C ARG A 127 -0.75 6.79 -13.69
N ILE A 128 0.26 7.59 -13.36
CA ILE A 128 1.08 7.36 -12.16
C ILE A 128 0.24 7.38 -10.88
N GLU A 129 -0.86 8.13 -10.85
CA GLU A 129 -1.80 8.18 -9.73
C GLU A 129 -2.47 6.83 -9.41
N LEU A 130 -2.40 5.86 -10.35
CA LEU A 130 -2.91 4.51 -10.10
C LEU A 130 -1.93 3.65 -9.29
N LEU A 131 -0.67 4.06 -9.13
CA LEU A 131 0.37 3.24 -8.49
C LEU A 131 -0.02 2.75 -7.09
N PRO A 132 -0.59 3.56 -6.18
CA PRO A 132 -1.02 3.07 -4.86
C PRO A 132 -2.08 1.98 -4.96
N ARG A 133 -3.01 2.11 -5.91
CA ARG A 133 -4.03 1.09 -6.16
C ARG A 133 -3.46 -0.17 -6.78
N VAL A 134 -2.48 -0.05 -7.68
CA VAL A 134 -1.77 -1.21 -8.25
C VAL A 134 -1.06 -1.98 -7.14
N ALA A 135 -0.37 -1.28 -6.22
CA ALA A 135 0.29 -1.90 -5.07
C ALA A 135 -0.71 -2.63 -4.15
N GLN A 136 -1.86 -2.02 -3.87
CA GLN A 136 -2.93 -2.64 -3.06
C GLN A 136 -3.52 -3.89 -3.73
N GLU A 137 -3.80 -3.83 -5.03
CA GLU A 137 -4.33 -4.99 -5.78
C GLU A 137 -3.29 -6.10 -5.88
N PHE A 138 -2.00 -5.77 -6.05
CA PHE A 138 -0.90 -6.74 -6.03
C PHE A 138 -0.81 -7.45 -4.67
N ALA A 139 -0.84 -6.70 -3.57
CA ALA A 139 -0.86 -7.27 -2.22
C ALA A 139 -2.07 -8.19 -2.00
N ARG A 140 -3.25 -7.80 -2.49
CA ARG A 140 -4.46 -8.62 -2.42
C ARG A 140 -4.33 -9.94 -3.19
N LEU A 141 -3.66 -9.93 -4.36
CA LEU A 141 -3.41 -11.14 -5.14
C LEU A 141 -2.43 -12.08 -4.41
N ASP A 142 -1.40 -11.53 -3.77
CA ASP A 142 -0.46 -12.27 -2.95
C ASP A 142 -1.14 -12.91 -1.74
N ASP A 143 -1.98 -12.14 -1.02
CA ASP A 143 -2.76 -12.64 0.11
C ASP A 143 -3.69 -13.78 -0.29
N LEU A 144 -4.39 -13.64 -1.43
CA LEU A 144 -5.26 -14.69 -1.96
C LEU A 144 -4.47 -15.98 -2.30
N ARG A 145 -3.29 -15.82 -2.92
CA ARG A 145 -2.43 -16.96 -3.25
C ARG A 145 -1.94 -17.68 -2.00
N ASN A 146 -1.52 -16.93 -0.98
CA ASN A 146 -0.98 -17.45 0.26
C ASN A 146 -2.08 -17.81 1.28
N ARG A 147 -3.37 -17.63 0.93
CA ARG A 147 -4.52 -17.80 1.84
C ARG A 147 -4.37 -16.99 3.13
N VAL A 148 -3.81 -15.79 3.01
CA VAL A 148 -3.72 -14.85 4.13
C VAL A 148 -5.03 -14.12 4.28
N ILE A 149 -5.57 -14.09 5.49
CA ILE A 149 -6.81 -13.41 5.84
C ILE A 149 -6.48 -12.33 6.87
N HIS A 150 -6.77 -11.08 6.52
CA HIS A 150 -6.62 -9.98 7.47
C HIS A 150 -7.80 -9.94 8.42
N ALA A 151 -7.49 -9.89 9.71
CA ALA A 151 -8.48 -9.75 10.78
C ALA A 151 -8.16 -8.52 11.63
N THR A 152 -9.19 -7.85 12.13
CA THR A 152 -9.06 -6.78 13.14
C THR A 152 -9.83 -7.20 14.38
N ALA A 153 -9.14 -7.25 15.52
CA ALA A 153 -9.75 -7.49 16.82
C ALA A 153 -9.85 -6.19 17.60
N THR A 154 -11.06 -5.77 17.93
CA THR A 154 -11.32 -4.59 18.77
C THR A 154 -11.70 -5.05 20.18
N SER A 155 -10.99 -4.59 21.19
CA SER A 155 -11.17 -4.96 22.61
C SER A 155 -11.35 -3.72 23.49
N ALA A 156 -11.87 -3.90 24.70
CA ALA A 156 -12.08 -2.80 25.67
C ALA A 156 -10.75 -2.26 26.25
N ALA A 157 -9.71 -3.09 26.28
CA ALA A 157 -8.37 -2.77 26.78
C ALA A 157 -7.31 -3.40 25.88
N PRO A 158 -6.06 -2.92 25.91
CA PRO A 158 -4.99 -3.52 25.13
C PRO A 158 -4.84 -5.01 25.43
N MET A 159 -4.79 -5.82 24.37
CA MET A 159 -4.60 -7.27 24.48
C MET A 159 -3.13 -7.62 24.74
N GLY A 160 -2.88 -8.55 25.64
CA GLY A 160 -1.55 -9.09 25.87
C GLY A 160 -1.06 -9.97 24.69
N PRO A 161 0.28 -10.16 24.55
CA PRO A 161 0.84 -10.95 23.45
C PRO A 161 0.35 -12.40 23.42
N ASP A 162 0.05 -12.97 24.59
CA ASP A 162 -0.48 -14.35 24.71
C ASP A 162 -1.93 -14.43 24.24
N GLU A 163 -2.74 -13.43 24.55
CA GLU A 163 -4.12 -13.32 24.09
C GLU A 163 -4.20 -13.15 22.58
N VAL A 164 -3.33 -12.30 22.02
CA VAL A 164 -3.22 -12.10 20.57
C VAL A 164 -2.87 -13.42 19.88
N ARG A 165 -1.87 -14.16 20.40
CA ARG A 165 -1.47 -15.47 19.85
C ARG A 165 -2.61 -16.50 19.91
N ALA A 166 -3.28 -16.60 21.06
CA ALA A 166 -4.39 -17.55 21.25
C ALA A 166 -5.58 -17.22 20.32
N LEU A 167 -5.90 -15.92 20.17
CA LEU A 167 -6.96 -15.47 19.26
C LEU A 167 -6.59 -15.75 17.81
N THR A 168 -5.36 -15.46 17.38
CA THR A 168 -4.87 -15.74 16.03
C THR A 168 -4.99 -17.22 15.70
N ALA A 169 -4.48 -18.12 16.57
CA ALA A 169 -4.56 -19.56 16.35
C ALA A 169 -6.01 -20.04 16.20
N ARG A 170 -6.93 -19.50 17.01
CA ARG A 170 -8.35 -19.84 16.91
C ARG A 170 -8.98 -19.35 15.61
N LEU A 171 -8.61 -18.15 15.15
CA LEU A 171 -9.10 -17.61 13.88
C LEU A 171 -8.56 -18.40 12.69
N GLU A 172 -7.31 -18.84 12.72
CA GLU A 172 -6.71 -19.71 11.70
C GLU A 172 -7.44 -21.06 11.59
N GLN A 173 -7.78 -21.67 12.74
CA GLN A 173 -8.59 -22.90 12.75
C GLN A 173 -9.99 -22.69 12.14
N LEU A 174 -10.60 -21.54 12.40
CA LEU A 174 -11.94 -21.22 11.88
C LEU A 174 -11.95 -20.86 10.40
N SER A 175 -10.89 -20.24 9.92
CA SER A 175 -10.78 -19.72 8.54
C SER A 175 -10.13 -20.69 7.57
N GLY A 176 -9.34 -21.65 8.08
CA GLY A 176 -8.56 -22.57 7.26
C GLY A 176 -7.40 -21.94 6.50
N GLY A 177 -6.99 -20.73 6.89
CA GLY A 177 -5.89 -19.96 6.29
C GLY A 177 -5.05 -19.28 7.36
N ARG A 178 -3.93 -18.67 6.95
CA ARG A 178 -3.08 -17.86 7.82
C ARG A 178 -3.80 -16.55 8.14
N VAL A 179 -3.80 -16.14 9.41
CA VAL A 179 -4.47 -14.91 9.85
C VAL A 179 -3.44 -13.86 10.26
N GLU A 180 -3.49 -12.70 9.64
CA GLU A 180 -2.79 -11.50 10.09
C GLU A 180 -3.74 -10.67 10.95
N LEU A 181 -3.50 -10.67 12.27
CA LEU A 181 -4.37 -10.02 13.25
C LEU A 181 -3.85 -8.65 13.62
N ALA A 182 -4.62 -7.61 13.30
CA ALA A 182 -4.44 -6.27 13.85
C ALA A 182 -5.31 -6.11 15.11
N THR A 183 -4.79 -5.41 16.12
CA THR A 183 -5.53 -5.13 17.36
C THR A 183 -5.85 -3.65 17.47
N ASP A 184 -7.08 -3.35 17.87
CA ASP A 184 -7.58 -2.01 18.13
C ASP A 184 -8.22 -1.95 19.51
N VAL A 185 -8.27 -0.76 20.13
CA VAL A 185 -8.83 -0.57 21.46
C VAL A 185 -9.97 0.43 21.38
N ASP A 186 -11.17 -0.04 21.75
CA ASP A 186 -12.37 0.79 21.89
C ASP A 186 -12.94 0.68 23.31
N PRO A 187 -12.74 1.69 24.18
CA PRO A 187 -13.24 1.70 25.55
C PRO A 187 -14.78 1.65 25.64
N SER A 188 -15.51 1.89 24.55
CA SER A 188 -16.97 1.79 24.54
C SER A 188 -17.47 0.34 24.61
N ILE A 189 -16.60 -0.62 24.34
CA ILE A 189 -16.87 -2.04 24.52
C ILE A 189 -16.79 -2.36 26.02
N LEU A 190 -17.89 -2.83 26.62
CA LEU A 190 -17.97 -3.18 28.05
C LEU A 190 -17.03 -4.31 28.47
N GLY A 191 -16.51 -5.08 27.51
CA GLY A 191 -15.60 -6.21 27.70
C GLY A 191 -15.77 -7.26 26.61
N GLY A 192 -14.79 -8.17 26.53
CA GLY A 192 -14.70 -9.14 25.45
C GLY A 192 -14.02 -8.56 24.21
N VAL A 193 -14.19 -9.23 23.07
CA VAL A 193 -13.52 -8.90 21.79
C VAL A 193 -14.52 -8.98 20.66
N VAL A 194 -14.49 -8.00 19.75
CA VAL A 194 -15.17 -8.02 18.46
C VAL A 194 -14.14 -8.24 17.37
N VAL A 195 -14.28 -9.28 16.56
CA VAL A 195 -13.33 -9.63 15.51
C VAL A 195 -14.00 -9.45 14.15
N ARG A 196 -13.36 -8.65 13.30
CA ARG A 196 -13.68 -8.55 11.88
C ARG A 196 -12.70 -9.41 11.09
N LEU A 197 -13.21 -10.48 10.48
CA LEU A 197 -12.42 -11.43 9.68
C LEU A 197 -12.85 -11.31 8.21
N GLY A 198 -12.13 -10.50 7.42
CA GLY A 198 -12.60 -10.13 6.09
C GLY A 198 -13.98 -9.49 6.12
N ASP A 199 -14.96 -10.14 5.50
CA ASP A 199 -16.37 -9.68 5.47
C ASP A 199 -17.22 -10.21 6.64
N ARG A 200 -16.65 -11.06 7.49
CA ARG A 200 -17.35 -11.64 8.64
C ARG A 200 -17.07 -10.85 9.91
N LEU A 201 -18.13 -10.55 10.67
CA LEU A 201 -18.03 -9.98 12.00
C LEU A 201 -18.36 -11.06 13.04
N ILE A 202 -17.42 -11.31 13.96
CA ILE A 202 -17.57 -12.25 15.08
C ILE A 202 -17.62 -11.43 16.35
N ASP A 203 -18.83 -11.26 16.90
CA ASP A 203 -19.05 -10.51 18.14
C ASP A 203 -18.94 -11.44 19.35
N GLY A 204 -17.80 -11.35 20.06
CA GLY A 204 -17.54 -11.99 21.35
C GLY A 204 -17.70 -11.05 22.54
N SER A 205 -18.25 -9.83 22.36
CA SER A 205 -18.44 -8.86 23.43
C SER A 205 -19.43 -9.32 24.51
N VAL A 206 -19.26 -8.81 25.71
CA VAL A 206 -20.19 -9.06 26.82
C VAL A 206 -21.59 -8.54 26.47
N ARG A 207 -21.68 -7.37 25.84
CA ARG A 207 -22.97 -6.80 25.38
C ARG A 207 -23.67 -7.76 24.41
N GLY A 208 -22.99 -8.24 23.38
CA GLY A 208 -23.57 -9.17 22.42
C GLY A 208 -23.98 -10.50 23.04
N ARG A 209 -23.25 -10.97 24.09
CA ARG A 209 -23.68 -12.16 24.85
C ARG A 209 -24.95 -11.91 25.62
N LEU A 210 -25.08 -10.77 26.30
CA LEU A 210 -26.26 -10.40 27.06
C LEU A 210 -27.48 -10.23 26.16
N GLU A 211 -27.33 -9.58 25.00
CA GLU A 211 -28.40 -9.43 24.01
C GLU A 211 -28.89 -10.78 23.47
N ARG A 212 -27.97 -11.68 23.13
CA ARG A 212 -28.30 -13.04 22.71
C ARG A 212 -29.03 -13.84 23.82
N LEU A 213 -28.58 -13.71 25.06
CA LEU A 213 -29.22 -14.37 26.20
C LEU A 213 -30.65 -13.82 26.42
N ARG A 214 -30.80 -12.49 26.39
CA ARG A 214 -32.12 -11.83 26.50
C ARG A 214 -33.07 -12.30 25.39
N SER A 215 -32.59 -12.38 24.14
CA SER A 215 -33.40 -12.87 23.03
C SER A 215 -33.80 -14.34 23.19
N LYS A 216 -32.92 -15.19 23.67
CA LYS A 216 -33.24 -16.61 23.95
C LYS A 216 -34.28 -16.75 25.06
N LEU A 217 -34.17 -15.99 26.13
CA LEU A 217 -35.15 -15.98 27.22
C LEU A 217 -36.51 -15.46 26.76
N ALA A 218 -36.53 -14.41 25.92
CA ALA A 218 -37.77 -13.84 25.38
C ALA A 218 -38.48 -14.77 24.37
N SER A 219 -37.70 -15.61 23.65
CA SER A 219 -38.23 -16.58 22.67
C SER A 219 -38.69 -17.91 23.29
N GLY A 220 -38.53 -18.11 24.62
CA GLY A 220 -38.89 -19.34 25.30
C GLY A 220 -38.11 -20.58 24.91
N ALA A 221 -36.98 -20.43 24.19
CA ALA A 221 -36.11 -21.50 23.79
C ALA A 221 -35.01 -21.73 24.88
N LEU A 222 -35.39 -22.48 25.90
CA LEU A 222 -34.47 -23.13 26.86
C LEU A 222 -34.25 -24.56 26.43
#